data_aa62d65916fefd662250b375eede3cb2
#
_entry.id   aa62d65916fefd662250b375eede3cb2
#
_cell.length_a   1.000
_cell.length_b   1.000
_cell.length_c   1.000
_cell.angle_alpha   90.00
_cell.angle_beta   90.00
_cell.angle_gamma   90.00
#
_symmetry.space_group_name_H-M   'P 1'
#
loop_
_entity.id
_entity.type
_entity.pdbx_description
1 polymer ?
#
loop_
_entity_poly.entity_id
_entity_poly.type
_entity_poly.pdbx_seq_one_letter_code
_entity_poly.pdbx_strand_id
1 'polypeptide(L)'
;MADNGSASKTMQFMVRRLSTASPPHLVRLAKNGLVQKVVASEIQKHLLKTLKASRSDPSCLATVQDDRIAMGIAITESIHRGLKGKHFSDAYLRGMLQVLIKTLFIDRGNPEQWQQFQEAFGKRAPSFLLLAPGKACNLRCPGCYSDSDDNRSKLEWSLVDRIMEEAKTLWGERFFVISGGEPFAYRSEGKGIVELFEKHQDCFFMVYTNGTLIDDQVSTRLSEAGNALLCLSVEGFRERTDARRGAGVFDRVVETMGRLNRDRVPFGMSLTAMRDNVEEILSDEFIDFMMDKGVLLGFTFHYMPIGRSFDIGLMPTPEQRAWMWKRSWEIVRDKQLFLPDFWNHGTCVDGCIAAGGHGQGGYFYIDWNGAVTPCVFMPYSPVNIRDVYAQGKTLNDVWQEPFFQAVRQWQYDYVDDGRSMITPCPNRDHHDELERLLMQYEPDPTDANAAETLIDPEYTRGLVAYNRRLEAITGSIWENHYLRRKAANDELFAPLPDVPVVEESGANEKRECPEVPDRGSPSESARVLV
;
A
#
# COMPACT_ATOMS: atom_id res chain seq x y z
N MET A 1 -21.04 13.68 10.20
CA MET A 1 -21.52 14.28 8.94
C MET A 1 -21.06 15.75 8.92
N ALA A 2 -19.83 16.01 8.53
CA ALA A 2 -19.37 17.38 8.34
C ALA A 2 -19.82 17.87 6.96
N ASP A 3 -20.53 18.97 6.96
CA ASP A 3 -21.01 19.69 5.79
C ASP A 3 -19.84 19.98 4.85
N ASN A 4 -19.84 19.36 3.67
CA ASN A 4 -18.80 19.49 2.66
C ASN A 4 -18.75 20.93 2.17
N GLY A 5 -17.84 21.72 2.73
CA GLY A 5 -17.56 23.08 2.34
C GLY A 5 -17.50 23.19 0.81
N SER A 6 -18.37 24.02 0.24
CA SER A 6 -18.57 24.19 -1.19
C SER A 6 -17.24 24.33 -1.92
N ALA A 7 -16.94 23.37 -2.81
CA ALA A 7 -15.88 23.51 -3.80
C ALA A 7 -16.00 24.90 -4.46
N SER A 8 -14.87 25.56 -4.76
CA SER A 8 -14.92 26.88 -5.38
C SER A 8 -15.82 26.83 -6.63
N LYS A 9 -16.53 27.92 -6.93
CA LYS A 9 -17.37 27.98 -8.12
C LYS A 9 -16.58 27.58 -9.39
N THR A 10 -15.30 27.88 -9.42
CA THR A 10 -14.37 27.49 -10.48
C THR A 10 -14.16 25.97 -10.51
N MET A 11 -13.99 25.32 -9.36
CA MET A 11 -13.85 23.87 -9.25
C MET A 11 -15.15 23.16 -9.66
N GLN A 12 -16.30 23.62 -9.19
CA GLN A 12 -17.62 23.09 -9.60
C GLN A 12 -17.86 23.25 -11.09
N PHE A 13 -17.49 24.41 -11.66
CA PHE A 13 -17.60 24.67 -13.10
C PHE A 13 -16.64 23.75 -13.90
N MET A 14 -15.39 23.55 -13.44
CA MET A 14 -14.44 22.63 -14.09
C MET A 14 -14.93 21.20 -14.02
N VAL A 15 -15.36 20.71 -12.86
CA VAL A 15 -15.92 19.36 -12.68
C VAL A 15 -17.11 19.15 -13.60
N ARG A 16 -18.05 20.11 -13.67
CA ARG A 16 -19.21 20.04 -14.56
C ARG A 16 -18.83 20.04 -16.05
N ARG A 17 -17.81 20.80 -16.44
CA ARG A 17 -17.28 20.77 -17.82
C ARG A 17 -16.54 19.49 -18.14
N LEU A 18 -15.76 18.95 -17.19
CA LEU A 18 -15.07 17.69 -17.36
C LEU A 18 -16.06 16.51 -17.45
N SER A 19 -17.13 16.51 -16.64
CA SER A 19 -18.14 15.45 -16.67
C SER A 19 -18.98 15.40 -17.96
N THR A 20 -19.09 16.51 -18.68
CA THR A 20 -19.86 16.62 -19.92
C THR A 20 -19.04 16.63 -21.21
N ALA A 21 -17.70 16.74 -21.08
CA ALA A 21 -16.80 16.78 -22.22
C ALA A 21 -16.55 15.39 -22.82
N SER A 22 -16.46 15.30 -24.15
CA SER A 22 -16.08 14.05 -24.80
C SER A 22 -14.63 13.65 -24.46
N PRO A 23 -14.31 12.35 -24.39
CA PRO A 23 -12.98 11.87 -24.05
C PRO A 23 -11.83 12.52 -24.86
N PRO A 24 -11.93 12.71 -26.20
CA PRO A 24 -10.89 13.42 -26.97
C PRO A 24 -10.69 14.86 -26.55
N HIS A 25 -11.76 15.56 -26.18
CA HIS A 25 -11.67 16.95 -25.71
C HIS A 25 -11.00 17.05 -24.35
N LEU A 26 -11.29 16.11 -23.44
CA LEU A 26 -10.65 16.02 -22.14
C LEU A 26 -9.14 15.79 -22.26
N VAL A 27 -8.71 14.86 -23.13
CA VAL A 27 -7.28 14.62 -23.41
C VAL A 27 -6.61 15.88 -23.94
N ARG A 28 -7.26 16.61 -24.85
CA ARG A 28 -6.73 17.88 -25.37
C ARG A 28 -6.57 18.93 -24.27
N LEU A 29 -7.54 19.05 -23.37
CA LEU A 29 -7.45 19.95 -22.21
C LEU A 29 -6.33 19.52 -21.25
N ALA A 30 -6.22 18.23 -20.94
CA ALA A 30 -5.17 17.69 -20.07
C ALA A 30 -3.76 17.92 -20.63
N LYS A 31 -3.59 18.02 -21.95
CA LYS A 31 -2.30 18.35 -22.61
C LYS A 31 -1.99 19.86 -22.64
N ASN A 32 -2.96 20.71 -22.30
CA ASN A 32 -2.75 22.15 -22.32
C ASN A 32 -2.05 22.61 -21.04
N GLY A 33 -0.79 23.08 -21.14
CA GLY A 33 0.03 23.48 -19.99
C GLY A 33 -0.59 24.61 -19.14
N LEU A 34 -1.39 25.50 -19.73
CA LEU A 34 -2.10 26.53 -18.95
C LEU A 34 -3.22 25.88 -18.12
N VAL A 35 -3.99 24.97 -18.71
CA VAL A 35 -5.03 24.21 -18.01
C VAL A 35 -4.45 23.39 -16.87
N GLN A 36 -3.33 22.69 -17.10
CA GLN A 36 -2.60 21.94 -16.08
C GLN A 36 -2.25 22.80 -14.88
N LYS A 37 -1.64 23.98 -15.12
CA LYS A 37 -1.27 24.92 -14.04
C LYS A 37 -2.49 25.42 -13.25
N VAL A 38 -3.56 25.78 -13.96
CA VAL A 38 -4.78 26.27 -13.30
C VAL A 38 -5.42 25.16 -12.47
N VAL A 39 -5.54 23.94 -13.00
CA VAL A 39 -6.10 22.80 -12.28
C VAL A 39 -5.28 22.44 -11.05
N ALA A 40 -3.96 22.31 -11.17
CA ALA A 40 -3.08 22.04 -10.03
C ALA A 40 -3.21 23.12 -8.94
N SER A 41 -3.18 24.41 -9.34
CA SER A 41 -3.33 25.53 -8.40
C SER A 41 -4.68 25.51 -7.68
N GLU A 42 -5.79 25.20 -8.37
CA GLU A 42 -7.12 25.14 -7.76
C GLU A 42 -7.26 23.93 -6.81
N ILE A 43 -6.67 22.78 -7.16
CA ILE A 43 -6.60 21.61 -6.26
C ILE A 43 -5.82 21.98 -4.99
N GLN A 44 -4.64 22.56 -5.12
CA GLN A 44 -3.84 22.99 -3.96
C GLN A 44 -4.59 24.00 -3.08
N LYS A 45 -5.21 25.02 -3.66
CA LYS A 45 -6.04 25.99 -2.92
C LYS A 45 -7.17 25.31 -2.16
N HIS A 46 -7.82 24.33 -2.78
CA HIS A 46 -8.88 23.55 -2.14
C HIS A 46 -8.35 22.75 -0.96
N LEU A 47 -7.23 22.03 -1.14
CA LEU A 47 -6.57 21.27 -0.08
C LEU A 47 -6.17 22.17 1.09
N LEU A 48 -5.56 23.33 0.82
CA LEU A 48 -5.18 24.30 1.86
C LEU A 48 -6.38 24.91 2.58
N LYS A 49 -7.49 25.15 1.88
CA LYS A 49 -8.74 25.58 2.50
C LYS A 49 -9.30 24.51 3.43
N THR A 50 -9.28 23.26 2.98
CA THR A 50 -9.71 22.12 3.80
C THR A 50 -8.85 21.97 5.05
N LEU A 51 -7.52 22.12 4.92
CA LEU A 51 -6.60 22.11 6.05
C LEU A 51 -6.97 23.18 7.09
N LYS A 52 -7.18 24.43 6.66
CA LYS A 52 -7.57 25.51 7.57
C LYS A 52 -8.89 25.24 8.29
N ALA A 53 -9.85 24.67 7.59
CA ALA A 53 -11.14 24.30 8.20
C ALA A 53 -11.00 23.17 9.21
N SER A 54 -10.24 22.11 8.91
CA SER A 54 -10.02 20.98 9.82
C SER A 54 -9.19 21.34 11.05
N ARG A 55 -8.25 22.29 10.95
CA ARG A 55 -7.49 22.80 12.11
C ARG A 55 -8.38 23.54 13.12
N SER A 56 -9.53 24.04 12.69
CA SER A 56 -10.52 24.69 13.54
C SER A 56 -11.50 23.72 14.19
N ASP A 57 -11.47 22.44 13.80
CA ASP A 57 -12.32 21.39 14.33
C ASP A 57 -11.62 20.69 15.52
N PRO A 58 -12.13 20.83 16.75
CA PRO A 58 -11.51 20.22 17.94
C PRO A 58 -11.54 18.68 17.93
N SER A 59 -12.37 18.06 17.09
CA SER A 59 -12.42 16.60 16.92
C SER A 59 -11.30 16.06 16.04
N CYS A 60 -10.56 16.93 15.32
CA CYS A 60 -9.50 16.55 14.40
C CYS A 60 -8.12 16.81 15.03
N LEU A 61 -7.24 15.82 14.97
CA LEU A 61 -5.82 16.02 15.26
C LEU A 61 -5.19 16.88 14.16
N ALA A 62 -4.80 18.11 14.49
CA ALA A 62 -4.34 19.09 13.49
C ALA A 62 -3.16 18.61 12.66
N THR A 63 -2.16 17.95 13.28
CA THR A 63 -0.98 17.43 12.61
C THR A 63 -1.28 16.21 11.73
N VAL A 64 -2.28 15.39 12.08
CA VAL A 64 -2.80 14.32 11.19
C VAL A 64 -3.40 14.94 9.93
N GLN A 65 -4.09 16.07 10.03
CA GLN A 65 -4.59 16.77 8.85
C GLN A 65 -3.47 17.40 8.02
N ASP A 66 -2.41 17.91 8.67
CA ASP A 66 -1.20 18.36 7.97
C ASP A 66 -0.60 17.26 7.11
N ASP A 67 -0.46 16.05 7.64
CA ASP A 67 0.05 14.88 6.92
C ASP A 67 -0.82 14.52 5.71
N ARG A 68 -2.13 14.44 5.88
CA ARG A 68 -3.08 14.13 4.79
C ARG A 68 -3.03 15.16 3.67
N ILE A 69 -2.94 16.44 4.01
CA ILE A 69 -2.85 17.51 3.02
C ILE A 69 -1.48 17.53 2.34
N ALA A 70 -0.38 17.31 3.08
CA ALA A 70 0.94 17.17 2.49
C ALA A 70 0.98 16.04 1.46
N MET A 71 0.41 14.89 1.78
CA MET A 71 0.29 13.76 0.86
C MET A 71 -0.59 14.09 -0.35
N GLY A 72 -1.71 14.80 -0.15
CA GLY A 72 -2.58 15.29 -1.21
C GLY A 72 -1.89 16.28 -2.15
N ILE A 73 -1.04 17.15 -1.63
CA ILE A 73 -0.21 18.06 -2.45
C ILE A 73 0.82 17.25 -3.22
N ALA A 74 1.52 16.32 -2.59
CA ALA A 74 2.57 15.52 -3.22
C ALA A 74 2.02 14.68 -4.38
N ILE A 75 0.84 14.05 -4.26
CA ILE A 75 0.24 13.32 -5.40
C ILE A 75 -0.16 14.27 -6.53
N THR A 76 -0.68 15.46 -6.21
CA THR A 76 -1.06 16.48 -7.21
C THR A 76 0.17 16.92 -8.00
N GLU A 77 1.28 17.21 -7.31
CA GLU A 77 2.52 17.63 -7.95
C GLU A 77 3.19 16.49 -8.73
N SER A 78 3.10 15.26 -8.24
CA SER A 78 3.55 14.06 -8.97
C SER A 78 2.83 13.91 -10.32
N ILE A 79 1.51 14.06 -10.33
CA ILE A 79 0.71 14.04 -11.56
C ILE A 79 1.07 15.24 -12.46
N HIS A 80 1.23 16.43 -11.89
CA HIS A 80 1.62 17.64 -12.64
C HIS A 80 2.99 17.47 -13.32
N ARG A 81 3.99 16.93 -12.62
CA ARG A 81 5.31 16.61 -13.21
C ARG A 81 5.18 15.63 -14.37
N GLY A 82 4.37 14.57 -14.20
CA GLY A 82 4.12 13.59 -15.25
C GLY A 82 3.47 14.20 -16.49
N LEU A 83 2.51 15.09 -16.32
CA LEU A 83 1.86 15.81 -17.41
C LEU A 83 2.85 16.76 -18.12
N LYS A 84 3.64 17.52 -17.36
CA LYS A 84 4.66 18.44 -17.90
C LYS A 84 5.78 17.68 -18.63
N GLY A 85 6.22 16.55 -18.08
CA GLY A 85 7.22 15.66 -18.67
C GLY A 85 6.71 14.82 -19.84
N LYS A 86 5.40 14.88 -20.15
CA LYS A 86 4.72 14.08 -21.18
C LYS A 86 4.85 12.57 -20.98
N HIS A 87 4.86 12.13 -19.72
CA HIS A 87 4.97 10.72 -19.35
C HIS A 87 3.66 9.91 -19.53
N PHE A 88 2.60 10.53 -20.01
CA PHE A 88 1.31 9.88 -20.22
C PHE A 88 0.97 9.78 -21.71
N SER A 89 0.65 8.58 -22.20
CA SER A 89 0.03 8.40 -23.51
C SER A 89 -1.42 8.93 -23.51
N ASP A 90 -2.02 9.04 -24.68
CA ASP A 90 -3.42 9.47 -24.79
C ASP A 90 -4.37 8.45 -24.14
N ALA A 91 -4.02 7.17 -24.15
CA ALA A 91 -4.77 6.12 -23.47
C ALA A 91 -4.71 6.31 -21.95
N TYR A 92 -3.51 6.56 -21.38
CA TYR A 92 -3.37 6.86 -19.95
C TYR A 92 -4.15 8.11 -19.53
N LEU A 93 -4.10 9.17 -20.31
CA LEU A 93 -4.89 10.37 -20.01
C LEU A 93 -6.40 10.05 -20.01
N ARG A 94 -6.89 9.23 -20.95
CA ARG A 94 -8.28 8.75 -20.95
C ARG A 94 -8.60 7.88 -19.74
N GLY A 95 -7.75 6.87 -19.46
CA GLY A 95 -7.92 5.95 -18.33
C GLY A 95 -7.95 6.68 -16.98
N MET A 96 -6.98 7.59 -16.76
CA MET A 96 -6.95 8.43 -15.56
C MET A 96 -8.21 9.31 -15.44
N LEU A 97 -8.67 9.92 -16.52
CA LEU A 97 -9.86 10.75 -16.50
C LEU A 97 -11.13 9.93 -16.27
N GLN A 98 -11.23 8.75 -16.86
CA GLN A 98 -12.40 7.87 -16.72
C GLN A 98 -12.47 7.22 -15.33
N VAL A 99 -11.36 6.69 -14.85
CA VAL A 99 -11.34 5.88 -13.61
C VAL A 99 -11.03 6.74 -12.39
N LEU A 100 -9.88 7.44 -12.37
CA LEU A 100 -9.47 8.16 -11.17
C LEU A 100 -10.29 9.43 -10.93
N ILE A 101 -10.50 10.24 -11.96
CA ILE A 101 -11.21 11.51 -11.78
C ILE A 101 -12.71 11.26 -11.63
N LYS A 102 -13.28 10.43 -12.49
CA LYS A 102 -14.72 10.13 -12.41
C LYS A 102 -15.04 9.39 -11.12
N THR A 103 -14.37 8.27 -10.85
CA THR A 103 -14.68 7.42 -9.71
C THR A 103 -14.34 8.11 -8.38
N LEU A 104 -13.16 8.74 -8.25
CA LEU A 104 -12.71 9.32 -6.98
C LEU A 104 -13.29 10.71 -6.69
N PHE A 105 -13.50 11.57 -7.74
CA PHE A 105 -13.85 12.97 -7.56
C PHE A 105 -15.26 13.33 -8.03
N ILE A 106 -15.80 12.69 -9.07
CA ILE A 106 -17.11 13.01 -9.62
C ILE A 106 -18.18 12.12 -9.01
N ASP A 107 -18.04 10.81 -9.11
CA ASP A 107 -19.02 9.84 -8.61
C ASP A 107 -18.82 9.52 -7.12
N ARG A 108 -17.72 9.98 -6.50
CA ARG A 108 -17.34 9.73 -5.10
C ARG A 108 -17.30 8.23 -4.74
N GLY A 109 -16.81 7.40 -5.65
CA GLY A 109 -17.06 5.99 -5.64
C GLY A 109 -18.44 5.68 -6.26
N ASN A 110 -18.82 4.41 -6.36
CA ASN A 110 -20.17 4.10 -6.78
C ASN A 110 -21.13 4.29 -5.58
N PRO A 111 -21.92 5.37 -5.54
CA PRO A 111 -22.74 5.68 -4.36
C PRO A 111 -23.72 4.55 -4.01
N GLU A 112 -24.21 3.83 -5.01
CA GLU A 112 -25.24 2.80 -4.82
C GLU A 112 -24.68 1.55 -4.15
N GLN A 113 -23.59 0.96 -4.65
CA GLN A 113 -22.97 -0.21 -4.02
C GLN A 113 -22.41 0.12 -2.63
N TRP A 114 -21.85 1.30 -2.45
CA TRP A 114 -21.38 1.72 -1.13
C TRP A 114 -22.52 1.90 -0.12
N GLN A 115 -23.63 2.48 -0.56
CA GLN A 115 -24.82 2.60 0.30
C GLN A 115 -25.37 1.23 0.67
N GLN A 116 -25.55 0.35 -0.32
CA GLN A 116 -26.03 -1.02 -0.10
C GLN A 116 -25.12 -1.79 0.87
N PHE A 117 -23.79 -1.68 0.70
CA PHE A 117 -22.84 -2.32 1.61
C PHE A 117 -22.93 -1.72 3.03
N GLN A 118 -23.02 -0.41 3.14
CA GLN A 118 -23.13 0.27 4.44
C GLN A 118 -24.46 -0.03 5.12
N GLU A 119 -25.56 -0.15 4.38
CA GLU A 119 -26.85 -0.56 4.90
C GLU A 119 -26.84 -2.01 5.40
N ALA A 120 -26.16 -2.90 4.66
CA ALA A 120 -26.07 -4.32 5.01
C ALA A 120 -25.14 -4.59 6.20
N PHE A 121 -24.02 -3.89 6.30
CA PHE A 121 -22.91 -4.23 7.22
C PHE A 121 -22.55 -3.10 8.21
N GLY A 122 -23.12 -1.92 8.10
CA GLY A 122 -22.82 -0.76 8.97
C GLY A 122 -21.41 -0.17 8.77
N LYS A 123 -20.68 -0.61 7.75
CA LYS A 123 -19.25 -0.28 7.49
C LYS A 123 -19.04 0.06 6.03
N ARG A 124 -17.88 0.63 5.68
CA ARG A 124 -17.46 0.83 4.29
C ARG A 124 -16.98 -0.49 3.68
N ALA A 125 -17.25 -0.68 2.40
CA ALA A 125 -16.65 -1.75 1.60
C ALA A 125 -15.12 -1.60 1.51
N PRO A 126 -14.37 -2.68 1.24
CA PRO A 126 -12.97 -2.59 0.88
C PRO A 126 -12.75 -1.59 -0.26
N SER A 127 -11.66 -0.81 -0.20
CA SER A 127 -11.33 0.21 -1.20
C SER A 127 -10.51 -0.32 -2.35
N PHE A 128 -9.91 -1.50 -2.20
CA PHE A 128 -9.23 -2.24 -3.26
C PHE A 128 -8.98 -3.69 -2.85
N LEU A 129 -8.66 -4.53 -3.84
CA LEU A 129 -8.11 -5.86 -3.62
C LEU A 129 -6.65 -5.90 -4.07
N LEU A 130 -5.83 -6.64 -3.32
CA LEU A 130 -4.49 -7.01 -3.75
C LEU A 130 -4.51 -8.46 -4.22
N LEU A 131 -4.18 -8.69 -5.49
CA LEU A 131 -4.19 -10.00 -6.12
C LEU A 131 -2.77 -10.41 -6.49
N ALA A 132 -2.39 -11.62 -6.12
CA ALA A 132 -1.16 -12.26 -6.55
C ALA A 132 -1.51 -13.49 -7.42
N PRO A 133 -1.73 -13.30 -8.73
CA PRO A 133 -2.25 -14.37 -9.57
C PRO A 133 -1.27 -15.52 -9.81
N GLY A 134 0.04 -15.33 -9.60
CA GLY A 134 1.06 -16.35 -9.77
C GLY A 134 2.24 -16.23 -8.82
N LYS A 135 2.77 -17.37 -8.37
CA LYS A 135 3.97 -17.46 -7.52
C LYS A 135 5.27 -17.35 -8.32
N ALA A 136 5.25 -17.71 -9.60
CA ALA A 136 6.45 -17.73 -10.44
C ALA A 136 7.14 -16.37 -10.49
N CYS A 137 8.46 -16.38 -10.32
CA CYS A 137 9.32 -15.20 -10.45
C CYS A 137 10.63 -15.61 -11.14
N ASN A 138 11.14 -14.74 -11.99
CA ASN A 138 12.45 -14.92 -12.65
C ASN A 138 13.63 -14.45 -11.80
N LEU A 139 13.39 -13.99 -10.58
CA LEU A 139 14.40 -13.60 -9.58
C LEU A 139 14.21 -14.41 -8.29
N ARG A 140 15.29 -14.49 -7.47
CA ARG A 140 15.28 -15.22 -6.19
C ARG A 140 15.88 -14.35 -5.07
N CYS A 141 15.21 -13.23 -4.80
CA CYS A 141 15.71 -12.25 -3.83
C CYS A 141 15.75 -12.81 -2.40
N PRO A 142 16.82 -12.59 -1.62
CA PRO A 142 16.82 -12.79 -0.18
C PRO A 142 15.70 -11.99 0.50
N GLY A 143 15.07 -12.57 1.50
CA GLY A 143 13.98 -11.91 2.24
C GLY A 143 12.75 -11.59 1.39
N CYS A 144 12.45 -12.39 0.36
CA CYS A 144 11.23 -12.24 -0.43
C CYS A 144 10.01 -12.65 0.40
N TYR A 145 9.06 -11.74 0.62
CA TYR A 145 7.87 -11.98 1.44
C TYR A 145 6.97 -13.11 0.88
N SER A 146 6.98 -13.32 -0.44
CA SER A 146 6.19 -14.35 -1.11
C SER A 146 6.96 -15.65 -1.35
N ASP A 147 8.21 -15.72 -0.96
CA ASP A 147 9.12 -16.86 -1.22
C ASP A 147 9.03 -17.36 -2.66
N SER A 148 8.99 -16.43 -3.60
CA SER A 148 8.81 -16.72 -5.02
C SER A 148 10.09 -17.20 -5.67
N ASP A 149 9.92 -18.14 -6.61
CA ASP A 149 10.97 -18.77 -7.42
C ASP A 149 10.36 -19.24 -8.77
N ASP A 150 10.80 -20.37 -9.29
CA ASP A 150 10.24 -21.02 -10.49
C ASP A 150 8.95 -21.81 -10.21
N ASN A 151 8.40 -21.76 -9.01
CA ASN A 151 7.15 -22.41 -8.64
C ASN A 151 5.99 -21.88 -9.50
N ARG A 152 5.25 -22.80 -10.11
CA ARG A 152 4.20 -22.49 -11.09
C ARG A 152 2.78 -22.44 -10.49
N SER A 153 2.65 -22.40 -9.16
CA SER A 153 1.35 -22.22 -8.51
C SER A 153 0.72 -20.90 -8.98
N LYS A 154 -0.54 -20.96 -9.36
CA LYS A 154 -1.25 -19.82 -9.93
C LYS A 154 -2.75 -19.98 -9.81
N LEU A 155 -3.46 -18.87 -9.82
CA LEU A 155 -4.89 -18.82 -10.08
C LEU A 155 -5.16 -19.03 -11.58
N GLU A 156 -6.29 -19.61 -11.91
CA GLU A 156 -6.84 -19.61 -13.26
C GLU A 156 -7.13 -18.15 -13.66
N TRP A 157 -6.86 -17.79 -14.91
CA TRP A 157 -7.12 -16.43 -15.38
C TRP A 157 -8.62 -16.08 -15.27
N SER A 158 -9.48 -17.04 -15.57
CA SER A 158 -10.93 -16.92 -15.42
C SER A 158 -11.38 -16.72 -13.97
N LEU A 159 -10.65 -17.27 -12.99
CA LEU A 159 -10.93 -17.05 -11.58
C LEU A 159 -10.52 -15.62 -11.15
N VAL A 160 -9.35 -15.14 -11.59
CA VAL A 160 -8.93 -13.74 -11.33
C VAL A 160 -9.93 -12.76 -11.92
N ASP A 161 -10.36 -13.01 -13.15
CA ASP A 161 -11.40 -12.24 -13.83
C ASP A 161 -12.73 -12.22 -13.05
N ARG A 162 -13.18 -13.37 -12.56
CA ARG A 162 -14.39 -13.50 -11.73
C ARG A 162 -14.30 -12.70 -10.44
N ILE A 163 -13.16 -12.79 -9.73
CA ILE A 163 -12.92 -12.03 -8.49
C ILE A 163 -13.04 -10.53 -8.75
N MET A 164 -12.46 -10.05 -9.83
CA MET A 164 -12.53 -8.64 -10.21
C MET A 164 -13.96 -8.20 -10.56
N GLU A 165 -14.68 -8.97 -11.37
CA GLU A 165 -16.07 -8.66 -11.73
C GLU A 165 -16.99 -8.66 -10.50
N GLU A 166 -16.75 -9.57 -9.56
CA GLU A 166 -17.52 -9.61 -8.31
C GLU A 166 -17.23 -8.39 -7.41
N ALA A 167 -15.95 -8.01 -7.24
CA ALA A 167 -15.59 -6.81 -6.48
C ALA A 167 -16.19 -5.54 -7.11
N LYS A 168 -16.21 -5.46 -8.44
CA LYS A 168 -16.88 -4.37 -9.17
C LYS A 168 -18.38 -4.32 -8.89
N THR A 169 -19.02 -5.48 -8.83
CA THR A 169 -20.46 -5.59 -8.63
C THR A 169 -20.87 -5.34 -7.19
N LEU A 170 -20.16 -5.94 -6.22
CA LEU A 170 -20.50 -5.84 -4.80
C LEU A 170 -20.09 -4.51 -4.18
N TRP A 171 -18.92 -3.98 -4.57
CA TRP A 171 -18.30 -2.85 -3.90
C TRP A 171 -18.12 -1.62 -4.81
N GLY A 172 -18.45 -1.73 -6.08
CA GLY A 172 -18.14 -0.67 -7.05
C GLY A 172 -16.65 -0.48 -7.29
N GLU A 173 -15.83 -1.50 -6.96
CA GLU A 173 -14.38 -1.41 -7.00
C GLU A 173 -13.85 -1.21 -8.41
N ARG A 174 -12.89 -0.30 -8.58
CA ARG A 174 -12.26 0.02 -9.87
C ARG A 174 -10.73 0.15 -9.76
N PHE A 175 -10.17 -0.05 -8.57
CA PHE A 175 -8.74 0.03 -8.34
C PHE A 175 -8.21 -1.28 -7.78
N PHE A 176 -7.36 -1.97 -8.53
CA PHE A 176 -6.77 -3.24 -8.14
C PHE A 176 -5.27 -3.11 -8.02
N VAL A 177 -4.71 -3.77 -7.00
CA VAL A 177 -3.27 -3.89 -6.82
C VAL A 177 -2.85 -5.30 -7.23
N ILE A 178 -1.84 -5.39 -8.10
CA ILE A 178 -1.30 -6.65 -8.58
C ILE A 178 0.12 -6.84 -8.06
N SER A 179 0.36 -8.00 -7.45
CA SER A 179 1.65 -8.42 -6.94
C SER A 179 1.85 -9.92 -7.19
N GLY A 180 2.60 -10.62 -6.35
CA GLY A 180 2.83 -12.06 -6.41
C GLY A 180 4.31 -12.39 -6.47
N GLY A 181 4.68 -13.33 -7.35
CA GLY A 181 6.06 -13.52 -7.77
C GLY A 181 6.50 -12.37 -8.67
N GLU A 182 6.46 -12.60 -9.98
CA GLU A 182 6.58 -11.53 -10.98
C GLU A 182 5.29 -11.50 -11.81
N PRO A 183 4.51 -10.40 -11.75
CA PRO A 183 3.24 -10.33 -12.48
C PRO A 183 3.36 -10.57 -14.00
N PHE A 184 4.43 -10.10 -14.61
CA PHE A 184 4.66 -10.32 -16.05
C PHE A 184 5.12 -11.73 -16.41
N ALA A 185 5.47 -12.56 -15.41
CA ALA A 185 5.69 -13.99 -15.61
C ALA A 185 4.38 -14.83 -15.55
N TYR A 186 3.30 -14.25 -15.01
CA TYR A 186 2.02 -14.95 -14.90
C TYR A 186 1.45 -15.31 -16.27
N ARG A 187 1.10 -16.62 -16.44
CA ARG A 187 0.42 -17.16 -17.61
C ARG A 187 -0.55 -18.25 -17.19
N SER A 188 -1.82 -18.08 -17.54
CA SER A 188 -2.88 -19.07 -17.30
C SER A 188 -3.92 -19.00 -18.41
N GLU A 189 -4.43 -20.13 -18.87
CA GLU A 189 -5.44 -20.22 -19.94
C GLU A 189 -5.03 -19.47 -21.22
N GLY A 190 -3.74 -19.47 -21.56
CA GLY A 190 -3.18 -18.76 -22.72
C GLY A 190 -3.07 -17.25 -22.58
N LYS A 191 -3.40 -16.69 -21.41
CA LYS A 191 -3.42 -15.25 -21.11
C LYS A 191 -2.46 -14.91 -20.00
N GLY A 192 -2.05 -13.64 -19.93
CA GLY A 192 -1.23 -13.09 -18.85
C GLY A 192 -1.88 -11.89 -18.17
N ILE A 193 -1.04 -11.11 -17.51
CA ILE A 193 -1.53 -9.96 -16.75
C ILE A 193 -1.98 -8.81 -17.66
N VAL A 194 -1.35 -8.61 -18.83
CA VAL A 194 -1.70 -7.53 -19.76
C VAL A 194 -3.11 -7.74 -20.31
N GLU A 195 -3.51 -8.98 -20.57
CA GLU A 195 -4.87 -9.32 -21.01
C GLU A 195 -5.94 -8.95 -19.96
N LEU A 196 -5.60 -8.89 -18.65
CA LEU A 196 -6.52 -8.36 -17.63
C LEU A 196 -6.67 -6.83 -17.78
N PHE A 197 -5.58 -6.12 -18.02
CA PHE A 197 -5.64 -4.66 -18.22
C PHE A 197 -6.44 -4.29 -19.48
N GLU A 198 -6.23 -5.02 -20.57
CA GLU A 198 -6.96 -4.84 -21.83
C GLU A 198 -8.46 -5.16 -21.68
N LYS A 199 -8.82 -6.15 -20.87
CA LYS A 199 -10.22 -6.52 -20.63
C LYS A 199 -10.92 -5.51 -19.72
N HIS A 200 -10.29 -5.13 -18.61
CA HIS A 200 -10.89 -4.28 -17.57
C HIS A 200 -10.52 -2.79 -17.76
N GLN A 201 -10.92 -2.22 -18.89
CA GLN A 201 -10.67 -0.81 -19.23
C GLN A 201 -11.41 0.19 -18.31
N ASP A 202 -12.39 -0.29 -17.55
CA ASP A 202 -13.13 0.45 -16.52
C ASP A 202 -12.42 0.43 -15.15
N CYS A 203 -11.26 -0.24 -15.05
CA CYS A 203 -10.43 -0.34 -13.85
C CYS A 203 -9.07 0.32 -14.05
N PHE A 204 -8.42 0.66 -12.93
CA PHE A 204 -7.03 1.09 -12.89
C PHE A 204 -6.22 0.12 -12.02
N PHE A 205 -5.01 -0.20 -12.46
CA PHE A 205 -4.15 -1.18 -11.81
C PHE A 205 -2.89 -0.52 -11.28
N MET A 206 -2.51 -0.86 -10.05
CA MET A 206 -1.16 -0.63 -9.54
C MET A 206 -0.42 -1.97 -9.54
N VAL A 207 0.74 -2.04 -10.18
CA VAL A 207 1.45 -3.31 -10.40
C VAL A 207 2.84 -3.23 -9.80
N TYR A 208 3.11 -4.05 -8.80
CA TYR A 208 4.45 -4.19 -8.24
C TYR A 208 5.23 -5.23 -9.04
N THR A 209 6.31 -4.82 -9.68
CA THR A 209 7.10 -5.66 -10.61
C THR A 209 8.59 -5.41 -10.44
N ASN A 210 9.40 -6.44 -10.71
CA ASN A 210 10.85 -6.26 -10.85
C ASN A 210 11.25 -5.59 -12.18
N GLY A 211 10.31 -5.43 -13.10
CA GLY A 211 10.47 -4.72 -14.37
C GLY A 211 11.30 -5.45 -15.44
N THR A 212 11.97 -6.55 -15.12
CA THR A 212 12.95 -7.18 -16.02
C THR A 212 12.34 -7.98 -17.16
N LEU A 213 11.02 -8.24 -17.11
CA LEU A 213 10.26 -8.93 -18.16
C LEU A 213 9.44 -7.99 -19.06
N ILE A 214 9.60 -6.68 -18.88
CA ILE A 214 8.92 -5.66 -19.68
C ILE A 214 9.80 -5.34 -20.91
N ASP A 215 9.54 -6.02 -22.01
CA ASP A 215 10.14 -5.77 -23.30
C ASP A 215 9.40 -4.66 -24.09
N ASP A 216 9.83 -4.39 -25.31
CA ASP A 216 9.22 -3.36 -26.17
C ASP A 216 7.76 -3.68 -26.51
N GLN A 217 7.41 -4.95 -26.70
CA GLN A 217 6.03 -5.37 -27.00
C GLN A 217 5.11 -5.15 -25.80
N VAL A 218 5.56 -5.56 -24.60
CA VAL A 218 4.81 -5.35 -23.35
C VAL A 218 4.64 -3.86 -23.08
N SER A 219 5.71 -3.05 -23.24
CA SER A 219 5.66 -1.60 -23.05
C SER A 219 4.66 -0.91 -24.00
N THR A 220 4.63 -1.32 -25.26
CA THR A 220 3.66 -0.79 -26.24
C THR A 220 2.22 -1.16 -25.85
N ARG A 221 1.95 -2.42 -25.49
CA ARG A 221 0.61 -2.84 -25.05
C ARG A 221 0.16 -2.11 -23.79
N LEU A 222 1.06 -1.89 -22.82
CA LEU A 222 0.77 -1.09 -21.63
C LEU A 222 0.40 0.36 -22.00
N SER A 223 1.12 0.95 -22.95
CA SER A 223 0.81 2.30 -23.45
C SER A 223 -0.57 2.39 -24.10
N GLU A 224 -0.98 1.35 -24.81
CA GLU A 224 -2.29 1.25 -25.47
C GLU A 224 -3.43 0.96 -24.48
N ALA A 225 -3.20 0.07 -23.50
CA ALA A 225 -4.15 -0.22 -22.44
C ALA A 225 -4.43 1.02 -21.57
N GLY A 226 -3.39 1.74 -21.15
CA GLY A 226 -3.51 3.06 -20.53
C GLY A 226 -4.11 3.09 -19.13
N ASN A 227 -4.13 1.96 -18.42
CA ASN A 227 -4.80 1.82 -17.13
C ASN A 227 -3.96 1.07 -16.06
N ALA A 228 -2.65 0.90 -16.27
CA ALA A 228 -1.76 0.26 -15.31
C ALA A 228 -0.59 1.16 -14.93
N LEU A 229 -0.40 1.44 -13.64
CA LEU A 229 0.75 2.13 -13.08
C LEU A 229 1.73 1.10 -12.54
N LEU A 230 2.95 1.09 -13.06
CA LEU A 230 3.97 0.14 -12.66
C LEU A 230 4.82 0.72 -11.52
N CYS A 231 4.97 0.00 -10.43
CA CYS A 231 5.91 0.30 -9.36
C CYS A 231 7.14 -0.61 -9.51
N LEU A 232 8.22 -0.07 -10.07
CA LEU A 232 9.46 -0.79 -10.35
C LEU A 232 10.24 -0.98 -9.06
N SER A 233 10.61 -2.21 -8.79
CA SER A 233 11.29 -2.58 -7.54
C SER A 233 12.79 -2.30 -7.61
N VAL A 234 13.29 -1.47 -6.70
CA VAL A 234 14.71 -1.15 -6.52
C VAL A 234 15.05 -1.07 -5.03
N GLU A 235 16.35 -1.27 -4.69
CA GLU A 235 16.83 -1.32 -3.32
C GLU A 235 17.90 -0.26 -3.00
N GLY A 236 18.04 0.75 -3.83
CA GLY A 236 19.11 1.73 -3.88
C GLY A 236 19.78 1.73 -5.23
N PHE A 237 21.00 2.25 -5.31
CA PHE A 237 21.81 2.19 -6.51
C PHE A 237 22.22 0.76 -6.89
N ARG A 238 23.04 0.61 -7.92
CA ARG A 238 23.45 -0.67 -8.51
C ARG A 238 23.89 -1.69 -7.46
N GLU A 239 24.78 -1.31 -6.58
CA GLU A 239 25.37 -2.23 -5.61
C GLU A 239 24.30 -2.87 -4.72
N ARG A 240 23.42 -2.08 -4.13
CA ARG A 240 22.34 -2.55 -3.26
C ARG A 240 21.27 -3.32 -4.01
N THR A 241 20.86 -2.80 -5.17
CA THR A 241 19.84 -3.47 -5.98
C THR A 241 20.35 -4.81 -6.50
N ASP A 242 21.56 -4.89 -7.03
CA ASP A 242 22.14 -6.13 -7.55
C ASP A 242 22.46 -7.14 -6.43
N ALA A 243 22.91 -6.68 -5.26
CA ALA A 243 23.16 -7.56 -4.12
C ALA A 243 21.88 -8.31 -3.68
N ARG A 244 20.73 -7.65 -3.68
CA ARG A 244 19.47 -8.29 -3.29
C ARG A 244 18.78 -9.01 -4.44
N ARG A 245 18.77 -8.43 -5.64
CA ARG A 245 17.93 -8.90 -6.75
C ARG A 245 18.69 -9.73 -7.78
N GLY A 246 20.01 -9.72 -7.73
CA GLY A 246 20.89 -10.42 -8.65
C GLY A 246 21.64 -9.47 -9.58
N ALA A 247 22.82 -9.90 -10.00
CA ALA A 247 23.73 -9.09 -10.84
C ALA A 247 23.05 -8.58 -12.12
N GLY A 248 23.22 -7.30 -12.41
CA GLY A 248 22.71 -6.62 -13.62
C GLY A 248 21.21 -6.31 -13.58
N VAL A 249 20.51 -6.53 -12.45
CA VAL A 249 19.08 -6.20 -12.33
C VAL A 249 18.89 -4.69 -12.34
N PHE A 250 19.76 -3.92 -11.68
CA PHE A 250 19.67 -2.47 -11.68
C PHE A 250 19.67 -1.89 -13.11
N ASP A 251 20.60 -2.34 -13.96
CA ASP A 251 20.66 -1.87 -15.34
C ASP A 251 19.41 -2.21 -16.13
N ARG A 252 18.91 -3.45 -15.99
CA ARG A 252 17.65 -3.86 -16.66
C ARG A 252 16.46 -3.01 -16.22
N VAL A 253 16.39 -2.65 -14.93
CA VAL A 253 15.32 -1.76 -14.44
C VAL A 253 15.46 -0.36 -15.04
N VAL A 254 16.68 0.21 -15.08
CA VAL A 254 16.94 1.52 -15.71
C VAL A 254 16.62 1.49 -17.21
N GLU A 255 16.96 0.43 -17.93
CA GLU A 255 16.56 0.25 -19.34
C GLU A 255 15.04 0.19 -19.49
N THR A 256 14.34 -0.51 -18.58
CA THR A 256 12.87 -0.57 -18.56
C THR A 256 12.27 0.82 -18.33
N MET A 257 12.81 1.62 -17.42
CA MET A 257 12.40 3.03 -17.26
C MET A 257 12.53 3.82 -18.57
N GLY A 258 13.61 3.58 -19.31
CA GLY A 258 13.83 4.19 -20.64
C GLY A 258 12.76 3.79 -21.66
N ARG A 259 12.37 2.49 -21.70
CA ARG A 259 11.28 1.99 -22.56
C ARG A 259 9.95 2.62 -22.20
N LEU A 260 9.60 2.61 -20.92
CA LEU A 260 8.34 3.16 -20.42
C LEU A 260 8.23 4.68 -20.71
N ASN A 261 9.31 5.44 -20.53
CA ASN A 261 9.36 6.85 -20.90
C ASN A 261 9.14 7.07 -22.41
N ARG A 262 9.82 6.29 -23.26
CA ARG A 262 9.65 6.35 -24.72
C ARG A 262 8.20 6.13 -25.13
N ASP A 263 7.53 5.13 -24.53
CA ASP A 263 6.18 4.74 -24.87
C ASP A 263 5.11 5.48 -24.03
N ARG A 264 5.55 6.42 -23.18
CA ARG A 264 4.68 7.24 -22.31
C ARG A 264 3.79 6.42 -21.40
N VAL A 265 4.37 5.40 -20.79
CA VAL A 265 3.77 4.60 -19.72
C VAL A 265 4.24 5.17 -18.39
N PRO A 266 3.35 5.72 -17.54
CA PRO A 266 3.74 6.25 -16.25
C PRO A 266 4.18 5.13 -15.32
N PHE A 267 5.21 5.41 -14.52
CA PHE A 267 5.72 4.45 -13.55
C PHE A 267 6.17 5.12 -12.25
N GLY A 268 6.21 4.33 -11.22
CA GLY A 268 6.72 4.66 -9.91
C GLY A 268 7.83 3.71 -9.48
N MET A 269 8.25 3.84 -8.23
CA MET A 269 9.22 2.93 -7.60
C MET A 269 8.61 2.23 -6.40
N SER A 270 9.09 1.02 -6.13
CA SER A 270 8.81 0.24 -4.92
C SER A 270 10.14 -0.04 -4.21
N LEU A 271 10.28 0.49 -3.01
CA LEU A 271 11.48 0.39 -2.19
C LEU A 271 11.22 -0.61 -1.06
N THR A 272 12.14 -1.56 -0.85
CA THR A 272 12.12 -2.37 0.36
C THR A 272 13.21 -1.88 1.30
N ALA A 273 12.80 -1.17 2.35
CA ALA A 273 13.71 -0.70 3.38
C ALA A 273 14.19 -1.86 4.25
N MET A 274 15.48 -2.10 4.24
CA MET A 274 16.22 -3.08 5.03
C MET A 274 17.24 -2.37 5.90
N ARG A 275 17.77 -3.05 6.92
CA ARG A 275 18.72 -2.47 7.87
C ARG A 275 19.94 -1.82 7.21
N ASP A 276 20.38 -2.33 6.08
CA ASP A 276 21.61 -1.93 5.40
C ASP A 276 21.42 -0.94 4.24
N ASN A 277 20.16 -0.59 3.88
CA ASN A 277 19.91 0.27 2.72
C ASN A 277 19.05 1.53 3.01
N VAL A 278 18.50 1.67 4.23
CA VAL A 278 17.52 2.73 4.51
C VAL A 278 18.06 4.14 4.25
N GLU A 279 19.31 4.40 4.57
CA GLU A 279 19.94 5.71 4.37
C GLU A 279 20.11 6.03 2.88
N GLU A 280 20.47 5.03 2.07
CA GLU A 280 20.66 5.20 0.63
C GLU A 280 19.32 5.41 -0.09
N ILE A 281 18.32 4.55 0.14
CA ILE A 281 17.02 4.63 -0.57
C ILE A 281 16.23 5.90 -0.24
N LEU A 282 16.49 6.55 0.89
CA LEU A 282 15.86 7.81 1.29
C LEU A 282 16.84 9.00 1.20
N SER A 283 18.03 8.82 0.62
CA SER A 283 18.95 9.93 0.37
C SER A 283 18.40 10.89 -0.69
N ASP A 284 18.81 12.16 -0.63
CA ASP A 284 18.45 13.11 -1.69
C ASP A 284 19.00 12.69 -3.04
N GLU A 285 20.23 12.17 -3.06
CA GLU A 285 20.89 11.72 -4.27
C GLU A 285 20.12 10.60 -4.99
N PHE A 286 19.67 9.59 -4.25
CA PHE A 286 18.90 8.48 -4.82
C PHE A 286 17.49 8.92 -5.26
N ILE A 287 16.80 9.70 -4.45
CA ILE A 287 15.45 10.21 -4.78
C ILE A 287 15.50 11.10 -6.01
N ASP A 288 16.46 12.04 -6.10
CA ASP A 288 16.61 12.93 -7.26
C ASP A 288 16.97 12.14 -8.52
N PHE A 289 17.88 11.17 -8.41
CA PHE A 289 18.19 10.26 -9.52
C PHE A 289 16.93 9.53 -10.03
N MET A 290 16.10 9.01 -9.15
CA MET A 290 14.88 8.30 -9.56
C MET A 290 13.87 9.25 -10.21
N MET A 291 13.72 10.46 -9.68
CA MET A 291 12.87 11.50 -10.28
C MET A 291 13.39 11.90 -11.67
N ASP A 292 14.68 12.04 -11.85
CA ASP A 292 15.32 12.35 -13.15
C ASP A 292 15.13 11.21 -14.17
N LYS A 293 15.02 9.94 -13.70
CA LYS A 293 14.66 8.81 -14.57
C LYS A 293 13.19 8.77 -14.94
N GLY A 294 12.36 9.67 -14.43
CA GLY A 294 10.93 9.77 -14.75
C GLY A 294 10.02 9.09 -13.75
N VAL A 295 10.52 8.68 -12.59
CA VAL A 295 9.67 8.18 -11.49
C VAL A 295 8.72 9.29 -11.02
N LEU A 296 7.42 9.01 -11.06
CA LEU A 296 6.38 9.97 -10.69
C LEU A 296 5.96 9.87 -9.24
N LEU A 297 6.00 8.67 -8.69
CA LEU A 297 5.62 8.37 -7.32
C LEU A 297 6.35 7.11 -6.82
N GLY A 298 6.17 6.76 -5.57
CA GLY A 298 6.74 5.51 -5.06
C GLY A 298 6.04 5.06 -3.78
N PHE A 299 6.47 3.90 -3.30
CA PHE A 299 6.07 3.35 -2.01
C PHE A 299 7.31 2.81 -1.31
N THR A 300 7.45 3.13 -0.03
CA THR A 300 8.45 2.52 0.83
C THR A 300 7.78 1.43 1.67
N PHE A 301 8.20 0.20 1.46
CA PHE A 301 7.84 -0.94 2.30
C PHE A 301 9.02 -1.28 3.20
N HIS A 302 8.75 -1.57 4.45
CA HIS A 302 9.80 -2.12 5.30
C HIS A 302 9.91 -3.63 5.06
N TYR A 303 11.10 -4.16 5.13
CA TYR A 303 11.27 -5.59 5.14
C TYR A 303 10.43 -6.22 6.28
N MET A 304 9.62 -7.20 5.92
CA MET A 304 8.86 -8.02 6.86
C MET A 304 9.54 -9.38 6.98
N PRO A 305 9.81 -9.86 8.19
CA PRO A 305 10.46 -11.15 8.40
C PRO A 305 9.46 -12.31 8.22
N ILE A 306 8.96 -12.46 7.00
CA ILE A 306 8.06 -13.53 6.55
C ILE A 306 8.56 -14.09 5.21
N GLY A 307 8.03 -15.21 4.77
CA GLY A 307 8.45 -15.84 3.52
C GLY A 307 9.90 -16.33 3.58
N ARG A 308 10.66 -16.09 2.52
CA ARG A 308 12.05 -16.58 2.43
C ARG A 308 12.94 -15.94 3.48
N SER A 309 13.52 -16.77 4.36
CA SER A 309 14.49 -16.32 5.38
C SER A 309 13.89 -15.22 6.27
N PHE A 310 12.90 -15.54 7.08
CA PHE A 310 12.23 -14.63 8.02
C PHE A 310 13.16 -14.11 9.13
N ASP A 311 14.26 -13.49 8.75
CA ASP A 311 15.32 -12.98 9.62
C ASP A 311 15.00 -11.57 10.13
N ILE A 312 14.72 -11.44 11.43
CA ILE A 312 14.50 -10.14 12.10
C ILE A 312 15.74 -9.23 11.97
N GLY A 313 16.94 -9.80 11.83
CA GLY A 313 18.18 -9.05 11.64
C GLY A 313 18.21 -8.19 10.37
N LEU A 314 17.38 -8.50 9.39
CA LEU A 314 17.27 -7.70 8.15
C LEU A 314 16.29 -6.51 8.28
N MET A 315 15.46 -6.46 9.32
CA MET A 315 14.56 -5.34 9.55
C MET A 315 15.36 -4.05 9.82
N PRO A 316 14.91 -2.88 9.33
CA PRO A 316 15.39 -1.61 9.86
C PRO A 316 15.31 -1.61 11.38
N THR A 317 16.33 -1.11 12.07
CA THR A 317 16.26 -1.01 13.54
C THR A 317 15.11 -0.09 13.97
N PRO A 318 14.65 -0.15 15.23
CA PRO A 318 13.66 0.80 15.72
C PRO A 318 14.08 2.27 15.55
N GLU A 319 15.36 2.58 15.73
CA GLU A 319 15.94 3.90 15.52
C GLU A 319 15.92 4.31 14.05
N GLN A 320 16.33 3.42 13.14
CA GLN A 320 16.23 3.65 11.71
C GLN A 320 14.78 3.86 11.28
N ARG A 321 13.84 3.08 11.82
CA ARG A 321 12.42 3.25 11.50
C ARG A 321 11.88 4.61 11.96
N ALA A 322 12.24 5.07 13.13
CA ALA A 322 11.87 6.41 13.61
C ALA A 322 12.50 7.51 12.75
N TRP A 323 13.77 7.34 12.34
CA TRP A 323 14.42 8.23 11.39
C TRP A 323 13.70 8.23 10.02
N MET A 324 13.32 7.06 9.50
CA MET A 324 12.57 6.92 8.25
C MET A 324 11.23 7.68 8.31
N TRP A 325 10.53 7.65 9.46
CA TRP A 325 9.31 8.42 9.65
C TRP A 325 9.56 9.91 9.38
N LYS A 326 10.55 10.50 10.01
CA LYS A 326 10.90 11.92 9.80
C LYS A 326 11.33 12.16 8.35
N ARG A 327 12.26 11.36 7.84
CA ARG A 327 12.84 11.53 6.52
C ARG A 327 11.84 11.38 5.38
N SER A 328 10.92 10.43 5.47
CA SER A 328 9.87 10.25 4.47
C SER A 328 8.91 11.45 4.40
N TRP A 329 8.58 12.05 5.54
CA TRP A 329 7.80 13.29 5.56
C TRP A 329 8.57 14.49 4.98
N GLU A 330 9.87 14.61 5.20
CA GLU A 330 10.72 15.62 4.56
C GLU A 330 10.65 15.47 3.03
N ILE A 331 10.82 14.27 2.50
CA ILE A 331 10.72 14.01 1.05
C ILE A 331 9.33 14.40 0.52
N VAL A 332 8.27 13.99 1.19
CA VAL A 332 6.89 14.29 0.78
C VAL A 332 6.62 15.80 0.79
N ARG A 333 7.11 16.52 1.81
CA ARG A 333 6.85 17.96 1.96
C ARG A 333 7.75 18.84 1.10
N ASP A 334 9.03 18.52 1.03
CA ASP A 334 10.05 19.38 0.38
C ASP A 334 10.20 19.07 -1.10
N LYS A 335 10.29 17.77 -1.47
CA LYS A 335 10.38 17.36 -2.88
C LYS A 335 9.00 17.21 -3.54
N GLN A 336 7.93 17.26 -2.76
CA GLN A 336 6.55 17.06 -3.21
C GLN A 336 6.40 15.78 -4.07
N LEU A 337 7.16 14.74 -3.68
CA LEU A 337 7.06 13.41 -4.26
C LEU A 337 6.06 12.59 -3.46
N PHE A 338 5.06 12.00 -4.11
CA PHE A 338 4.18 11.04 -3.47
C PHE A 338 4.96 9.75 -3.20
N LEU A 339 5.50 9.66 -1.96
CA LEU A 339 6.29 8.52 -1.48
C LEU A 339 5.80 8.09 -0.09
N PRO A 340 4.60 7.50 0.01
CA PRO A 340 4.13 6.98 1.29
C PRO A 340 5.02 5.85 1.80
N ASP A 341 5.34 5.92 3.10
CA ASP A 341 5.86 4.82 3.88
C ASP A 341 4.67 4.00 4.41
N PHE A 342 4.56 2.75 4.00
CA PHE A 342 3.38 1.91 4.24
C PHE A 342 3.05 1.73 5.73
N TRP A 343 4.05 1.77 6.61
CA TRP A 343 3.86 1.63 8.06
C TRP A 343 3.86 2.97 8.79
N ASN A 344 4.80 3.86 8.46
CA ASN A 344 5.00 5.10 9.20
C ASN A 344 3.96 6.18 8.88
N HIS A 345 3.27 6.09 7.74
CA HIS A 345 2.25 7.07 7.33
C HIS A 345 0.82 6.62 7.62
N GLY A 346 0.60 5.84 8.68
CA GLY A 346 -0.73 5.43 9.12
C GLY A 346 -1.69 6.58 9.39
N THR A 347 -1.18 7.78 9.72
CA THR A 347 -1.97 9.01 9.86
C THR A 347 -2.77 9.39 8.60
N CYS A 348 -2.31 8.97 7.42
CA CYS A 348 -3.01 9.22 6.16
C CYS A 348 -4.27 8.37 5.96
N VAL A 349 -4.36 7.22 6.65
CA VAL A 349 -5.37 6.18 6.43
C VAL A 349 -6.06 5.68 7.69
N ASP A 350 -5.97 6.45 8.78
CA ASP A 350 -6.52 6.08 10.10
C ASP A 350 -5.95 4.78 10.68
N GLY A 351 -4.64 4.56 10.51
CA GLY A 351 -3.94 3.41 11.07
C GLY A 351 -3.77 2.24 10.10
N CYS A 352 -4.05 1.01 10.53
CA CYS A 352 -3.89 -0.20 9.70
C CYS A 352 -5.07 -0.37 8.74
N ILE A 353 -4.79 -0.74 7.48
CA ILE A 353 -5.79 -0.94 6.41
C ILE A 353 -6.03 -2.41 6.05
N ALA A 354 -5.56 -3.36 6.85
CA ALA A 354 -5.77 -4.79 6.62
C ALA A 354 -7.24 -5.21 6.79
N ALA A 355 -7.61 -6.39 6.34
CA ALA A 355 -8.90 -7.04 6.51
C ALA A 355 -10.13 -6.27 5.95
N GLY A 356 -9.96 -5.44 4.94
CA GLY A 356 -11.02 -4.55 4.44
C GLY A 356 -11.17 -3.29 5.29
N GLY A 357 -10.25 -3.08 6.22
CA GLY A 357 -9.89 -1.83 6.86
C GLY A 357 -10.83 -1.28 7.90
N HIS A 358 -10.27 -0.29 8.56
CA HIS A 358 -10.89 0.63 9.48
C HIS A 358 -11.21 1.94 8.72
N GLY A 359 -12.36 2.54 8.99
CA GLY A 359 -12.70 3.89 8.51
C GLY A 359 -12.80 4.09 6.99
N GLN A 360 -11.70 4.00 6.28
CA GLN A 360 -11.62 4.32 4.84
C GLN A 360 -11.81 3.11 3.89
N GLY A 361 -12.06 1.91 4.42
CA GLY A 361 -12.38 0.72 3.64
C GLY A 361 -11.23 -0.27 3.42
N GLY A 362 -9.98 0.11 3.46
CA GLY A 362 -8.82 -0.78 3.40
C GLY A 362 -8.81 -1.83 2.28
N TYR A 363 -8.11 -2.95 2.50
CA TYR A 363 -7.98 -4.03 1.52
C TYR A 363 -7.86 -5.41 2.19
N PHE A 364 -7.93 -6.48 1.38
CA PHE A 364 -7.38 -7.78 1.71
C PHE A 364 -6.68 -8.43 0.49
N TYR A 365 -6.02 -9.53 0.72
CA TYR A 365 -5.11 -10.14 -0.23
C TYR A 365 -5.59 -11.54 -0.63
N ILE A 366 -5.46 -11.87 -1.92
CA ILE A 366 -5.73 -13.21 -2.46
C ILE A 366 -4.47 -13.67 -3.19
N ASP A 367 -3.92 -14.80 -2.77
CA ASP A 367 -2.70 -15.36 -3.32
C ASP A 367 -2.95 -16.33 -4.49
N TRP A 368 -1.87 -16.84 -5.06
CA TRP A 368 -1.83 -17.82 -6.17
C TRP A 368 -2.44 -19.19 -5.86
N ASN A 369 -2.54 -19.58 -4.59
CA ASN A 369 -3.21 -20.79 -4.14
C ASN A 369 -4.72 -20.57 -3.91
N GLY A 370 -5.17 -19.33 -3.93
CA GLY A 370 -6.53 -18.92 -3.58
C GLY A 370 -6.73 -18.68 -2.08
N ALA A 371 -5.67 -18.72 -1.28
CA ALA A 371 -5.74 -18.35 0.12
C ALA A 371 -6.08 -16.85 0.26
N VAL A 372 -7.02 -16.52 1.14
CA VAL A 372 -7.43 -15.13 1.38
C VAL A 372 -6.97 -14.71 2.76
N THR A 373 -6.11 -13.70 2.82
CA THR A 373 -5.54 -13.20 4.07
C THR A 373 -5.89 -11.75 4.33
N PRO A 374 -5.93 -11.30 5.59
CA PRO A 374 -6.23 -9.91 5.94
C PRO A 374 -5.26 -8.91 5.31
N CYS A 375 -4.01 -9.30 5.10
CA CYS A 375 -2.94 -8.45 4.57
C CYS A 375 -1.90 -9.31 3.84
N VAL A 376 -1.29 -8.78 2.80
CA VAL A 376 -0.19 -9.43 2.07
C VAL A 376 1.00 -9.82 2.96
N PHE A 377 1.16 -9.14 4.10
CA PHE A 377 2.21 -9.41 5.08
C PHE A 377 1.72 -10.23 6.30
N MET A 378 0.51 -10.74 6.27
CA MET A 378 -0.07 -11.60 7.31
C MET A 378 -0.42 -12.96 6.68
N PRO A 379 0.53 -13.91 6.64
CA PRO A 379 0.41 -15.12 5.83
C PRO A 379 -0.46 -16.20 6.52
N TYR A 380 -1.64 -15.82 7.01
CA TYR A 380 -2.59 -16.71 7.69
C TYR A 380 -3.99 -16.52 7.10
N SER A 381 -4.56 -17.60 6.60
CA SER A 381 -5.79 -17.61 5.81
C SER A 381 -6.89 -18.41 6.48
N PRO A 382 -8.05 -17.81 6.79
CA PRO A 382 -9.20 -18.56 7.28
C PRO A 382 -9.98 -19.28 6.18
N VAL A 383 -9.83 -18.88 4.91
CA VAL A 383 -10.62 -19.41 3.78
C VAL A 383 -9.85 -19.41 2.46
N ASN A 384 -10.21 -20.34 1.57
CA ASN A 384 -9.78 -20.34 0.19
C ASN A 384 -10.89 -19.81 -0.73
N ILE A 385 -10.57 -18.91 -1.64
CA ILE A 385 -11.56 -18.29 -2.54
C ILE A 385 -12.27 -19.32 -3.44
N ARG A 386 -11.60 -20.43 -3.81
CA ARG A 386 -12.22 -21.50 -4.58
C ARG A 386 -13.33 -22.20 -3.79
N ASP A 387 -13.08 -22.44 -2.50
CA ASP A 387 -14.07 -23.08 -1.60
C ASP A 387 -15.23 -22.14 -1.30
N VAL A 388 -14.95 -20.85 -1.11
CA VAL A 388 -15.98 -19.81 -0.99
C VAL A 388 -16.93 -19.86 -2.18
N TYR A 389 -16.39 -19.88 -3.40
CA TYR A 389 -17.19 -19.93 -4.61
C TYR A 389 -17.86 -21.28 -4.87
N ALA A 390 -17.26 -22.39 -4.48
CA ALA A 390 -17.87 -23.72 -4.56
C ALA A 390 -19.09 -23.84 -3.64
N GLN A 391 -19.11 -23.12 -2.53
CA GLN A 391 -20.23 -23.04 -1.59
C GLN A 391 -21.31 -22.02 -2.02
N GLY A 392 -21.17 -21.35 -3.15
CA GLY A 392 -22.09 -20.30 -3.59
C GLY A 392 -22.00 -19.01 -2.80
N LYS A 393 -20.95 -18.86 -2.01
CA LYS A 393 -20.64 -17.64 -1.23
C LYS A 393 -19.91 -16.61 -2.10
N THR A 394 -19.66 -15.44 -1.55
CA THR A 394 -19.15 -14.24 -2.21
C THR A 394 -17.97 -13.61 -1.46
N LEU A 395 -17.37 -12.58 -2.04
CA LEU A 395 -16.36 -11.75 -1.35
C LEU A 395 -16.92 -11.04 -0.10
N ASN A 396 -18.24 -10.83 0.00
CA ASN A 396 -18.86 -10.33 1.23
C ASN A 396 -18.77 -11.34 2.37
N ASP A 397 -18.89 -12.64 2.06
CA ASP A 397 -18.75 -13.71 3.05
C ASP A 397 -17.30 -13.80 3.55
N VAL A 398 -16.31 -13.61 2.67
CA VAL A 398 -14.91 -13.48 3.06
C VAL A 398 -14.69 -12.29 3.98
N TRP A 399 -15.24 -11.13 3.64
CA TRP A 399 -15.13 -9.94 4.48
C TRP A 399 -15.75 -10.16 5.88
N GLN A 400 -16.77 -11.02 5.98
CA GLN A 400 -17.44 -11.37 7.25
C GLN A 400 -16.76 -12.52 8.01
N GLU A 401 -15.68 -13.11 7.51
CA GLU A 401 -14.96 -14.14 8.25
C GLU A 401 -14.58 -13.68 9.67
N PRO A 402 -14.76 -14.52 10.69
CA PRO A 402 -14.51 -14.13 12.09
C PRO A 402 -13.11 -13.59 12.34
N PHE A 403 -12.08 -14.17 11.72
CA PHE A 403 -10.71 -13.67 11.84
C PHE A 403 -10.56 -12.27 11.23
N PHE A 404 -11.16 -12.00 10.06
CA PHE A 404 -11.18 -10.67 9.45
C PHE A 404 -11.91 -9.64 10.31
N GLN A 405 -13.05 -10.04 10.91
CA GLN A 405 -13.80 -9.19 11.82
C GLN A 405 -12.97 -8.84 13.06
N ALA A 406 -12.25 -9.82 13.63
CA ALA A 406 -11.42 -9.61 14.81
C ALA A 406 -10.24 -8.68 14.54
N VAL A 407 -9.57 -8.82 13.37
CA VAL A 407 -8.52 -7.89 12.96
C VAL A 407 -9.07 -6.47 12.81
N ARG A 408 -10.24 -6.29 12.18
CA ARG A 408 -10.89 -4.97 12.08
C ARG A 408 -11.30 -4.42 13.44
N GLN A 409 -11.84 -5.25 14.32
CA GLN A 409 -12.23 -4.80 15.65
C GLN A 409 -11.03 -4.31 16.44
N TRP A 410 -9.91 -5.05 16.39
CA TRP A 410 -8.66 -4.60 17.00
C TRP A 410 -8.20 -3.25 16.43
N GLN A 411 -8.33 -3.01 15.11
CA GLN A 411 -8.00 -1.73 14.50
C GLN A 411 -8.88 -0.59 15.03
N TYR A 412 -10.18 -0.83 15.20
CA TYR A 412 -11.10 0.16 15.77
C TYR A 412 -10.71 0.49 17.21
N ASP A 413 -10.56 -0.53 18.05
CA ASP A 413 -10.20 -0.35 19.46
C ASP A 413 -8.85 0.38 19.59
N TYR A 414 -7.88 0.04 18.74
CA TYR A 414 -6.56 0.66 18.71
C TYR A 414 -6.62 2.18 18.46
N VAL A 415 -7.44 2.61 17.52
CA VAL A 415 -7.58 4.03 17.16
C VAL A 415 -8.46 4.76 18.18
N ASP A 416 -9.55 4.14 18.62
CA ASP A 416 -10.47 4.72 19.59
C ASP A 416 -9.80 4.94 20.96
N ASP A 417 -8.84 4.07 21.33
CA ASP A 417 -7.98 4.23 22.51
C ASP A 417 -6.92 5.35 22.36
N GLY A 418 -6.86 6.02 21.20
CA GLY A 418 -5.91 7.09 20.91
C GLY A 418 -4.46 6.63 20.71
N ARG A 419 -4.24 5.33 20.42
CA ARG A 419 -2.92 4.74 20.22
C ARG A 419 -2.25 5.25 18.94
N SER A 420 -0.96 5.01 18.83
CA SER A 420 -0.10 5.62 17.81
C SER A 420 -0.37 5.14 16.38
N MET A 421 -0.83 6.04 15.51
CA MET A 421 -0.95 5.75 14.08
C MET A 421 0.39 5.66 13.33
N ILE A 422 1.53 5.88 14.01
CA ILE A 422 2.87 5.65 13.43
C ILE A 422 3.24 4.17 13.52
N THR A 423 2.64 3.45 14.46
CA THR A 423 2.91 2.04 14.73
C THR A 423 1.62 1.21 14.74
N PRO A 424 0.82 1.21 13.64
CA PRO A 424 -0.54 0.67 13.66
C PRO A 424 -0.64 -0.81 13.30
N CYS A 425 0.45 -1.52 13.03
CA CYS A 425 0.42 -2.85 12.42
C CYS A 425 0.34 -3.97 13.49
N PRO A 426 -0.71 -4.80 13.50
CA PRO A 426 -0.79 -5.93 14.44
C PRO A 426 0.31 -6.96 14.20
N ASN A 427 0.71 -7.19 12.96
CA ASN A 427 1.72 -8.18 12.64
C ASN A 427 3.15 -7.76 13.02
N ARG A 428 3.47 -6.46 12.89
CA ARG A 428 4.84 -5.97 13.06
C ARG A 428 5.03 -5.17 14.33
N ASP A 429 4.04 -4.37 14.71
CA ASP A 429 4.16 -3.39 15.78
C ASP A 429 3.50 -3.86 17.09
N HIS A 430 2.65 -4.89 17.01
CA HIS A 430 1.92 -5.48 18.14
C HIS A 430 1.80 -7.00 17.93
N HIS A 431 2.95 -7.67 17.83
CA HIS A 431 2.99 -9.09 17.46
C HIS A 431 2.31 -10.01 18.48
N ASP A 432 2.33 -9.65 19.74
CA ASP A 432 1.59 -10.30 20.81
C ASP A 432 0.08 -10.32 20.56
N GLU A 433 -0.46 -9.24 20.02
CA GLU A 433 -1.88 -9.17 19.64
C GLU A 433 -2.18 -10.08 18.43
N LEU A 434 -1.28 -10.12 17.45
CA LEU A 434 -1.44 -11.06 16.35
C LEU A 434 -1.43 -12.49 16.85
N GLU A 435 -0.49 -12.88 17.72
CA GLU A 435 -0.46 -14.23 18.30
C GLU A 435 -1.76 -14.57 19.00
N ARG A 436 -2.31 -13.64 19.78
CA ARG A 436 -3.61 -13.83 20.46
C ARG A 436 -4.73 -14.11 19.45
N LEU A 437 -4.78 -13.36 18.34
CA LEU A 437 -5.77 -13.56 17.28
C LEU A 437 -5.56 -14.90 16.57
N LEU A 438 -4.32 -15.28 16.27
CA LEU A 438 -4.00 -16.57 15.65
C LEU A 438 -4.39 -17.75 16.53
N MET A 439 -4.14 -17.69 17.84
CA MET A 439 -4.57 -18.72 18.80
C MET A 439 -6.10 -18.82 18.91
N GLN A 440 -6.81 -17.71 18.80
CA GLN A 440 -8.27 -17.68 18.96
C GLN A 440 -9.03 -18.17 17.74
N TYR A 441 -8.53 -17.86 16.53
CA TYR A 441 -9.24 -18.11 15.28
C TYR A 441 -8.62 -19.20 14.42
N GLU A 442 -7.43 -19.65 14.76
CA GLU A 442 -6.71 -20.78 14.13
C GLU A 442 -6.72 -20.73 12.58
N PRO A 443 -6.43 -19.57 11.92
CA PRO A 443 -6.33 -19.53 10.47
C PRO A 443 -5.14 -20.35 9.99
N ASP A 444 -5.28 -21.02 8.85
CA ASP A 444 -4.22 -21.83 8.26
C ASP A 444 -3.03 -20.98 7.80
N PRO A 445 -1.78 -21.38 8.09
CA PRO A 445 -0.61 -20.75 7.49
C PRO A 445 -0.60 -21.00 5.97
N THR A 446 -0.26 -19.96 5.18
CA THR A 446 -0.31 -20.04 3.71
C THR A 446 0.86 -20.81 3.11
N ASP A 447 1.93 -21.03 3.87
CA ASP A 447 3.12 -21.77 3.48
C ASP A 447 3.91 -22.32 4.68
N ALA A 448 4.96 -23.11 4.42
CA ALA A 448 5.77 -23.74 5.46
C ALA A 448 6.52 -22.72 6.33
N ASN A 449 6.97 -21.59 5.75
CA ASN A 449 7.68 -20.56 6.53
C ASN A 449 6.70 -19.89 7.52
N ALA A 450 5.46 -19.62 7.10
CA ALA A 450 4.42 -19.11 7.98
C ALA A 450 4.07 -20.09 9.11
N ALA A 451 4.07 -21.41 8.84
CA ALA A 451 3.90 -22.43 9.86
C ALA A 451 5.07 -22.46 10.85
N GLU A 452 6.31 -22.29 10.37
CA GLU A 452 7.51 -22.27 11.20
C GLU A 452 7.52 -21.06 12.14
N THR A 453 7.14 -19.86 11.66
CA THR A 453 7.09 -18.67 12.53
C THR A 453 6.10 -18.78 13.68
N LEU A 454 5.04 -19.61 13.56
CA LEU A 454 4.08 -19.85 14.65
C LEU A 454 4.68 -20.60 15.83
N ILE A 455 5.69 -21.41 15.60
CA ILE A 455 6.29 -22.28 16.61
C ILE A 455 7.70 -21.86 17.03
N ASP A 456 8.26 -20.83 16.41
CA ASP A 456 9.57 -20.30 16.74
C ASP A 456 9.50 -19.25 17.87
N PRO A 457 9.90 -19.61 19.10
CA PRO A 457 9.84 -18.68 20.22
C PRO A 457 10.89 -17.57 20.15
N GLU A 458 11.96 -17.73 19.35
CA GLU A 458 12.96 -16.68 19.15
C GLU A 458 12.42 -15.60 18.23
N TYR A 459 11.68 -15.99 17.20
CA TYR A 459 10.97 -15.08 16.32
C TYR A 459 10.00 -14.18 17.09
N THR A 460 9.09 -14.78 17.88
CA THR A 460 8.14 -14.03 18.70
C THR A 460 8.85 -13.10 19.69
N ARG A 461 9.83 -13.61 20.47
CA ARG A 461 10.57 -12.77 21.43
C ARG A 461 11.28 -11.61 20.74
N GLY A 462 11.87 -11.87 19.58
CA GLY A 462 12.57 -10.85 18.79
C GLY A 462 11.64 -9.74 18.32
N LEU A 463 10.45 -10.06 17.79
CA LEU A 463 9.46 -9.08 17.38
C LEU A 463 8.90 -8.29 18.57
N VAL A 464 8.56 -8.94 19.67
CA VAL A 464 8.08 -8.27 20.89
C VAL A 464 9.16 -7.32 21.45
N ALA A 465 10.42 -7.71 21.47
CA ALA A 465 11.51 -6.83 21.89
C ALA A 465 11.67 -5.62 20.95
N TYR A 466 11.60 -5.86 19.64
CA TYR A 466 11.61 -4.81 18.62
C TYR A 466 10.46 -3.81 18.86
N ASN A 467 9.24 -4.29 19.08
CA ASN A 467 8.05 -3.46 19.28
C ASN A 467 8.18 -2.58 20.52
N ARG A 468 8.62 -3.13 21.65
CA ARG A 468 8.84 -2.38 22.90
C ARG A 468 9.85 -1.24 22.69
N ARG A 469 10.96 -1.52 21.99
CA ARG A 469 11.97 -0.51 21.69
C ARG A 469 11.43 0.57 20.78
N LEU A 470 10.68 0.19 19.73
CA LEU A 470 10.06 1.13 18.80
C LEU A 470 9.05 2.04 19.51
N GLU A 471 8.19 1.49 20.36
CA GLU A 471 7.22 2.24 21.14
C GLU A 471 7.90 3.23 22.09
N ALA A 472 9.00 2.84 22.74
CA ALA A 472 9.78 3.74 23.59
C ALA A 472 10.33 4.95 22.82
N ILE A 473 10.68 4.78 21.53
CA ILE A 473 11.21 5.86 20.69
C ILE A 473 10.04 6.70 20.12
N THR A 474 9.03 6.06 19.54
CA THR A 474 7.98 6.75 18.76
C THR A 474 6.84 7.29 19.63
N GLY A 475 6.66 6.78 20.85
CA GLY A 475 5.58 7.18 21.75
C GLY A 475 5.63 8.68 22.08
N SER A 476 6.83 9.22 22.31
CA SER A 476 7.01 10.67 22.56
C SER A 476 6.69 11.53 21.32
N ILE A 477 6.96 11.01 20.11
CA ILE A 477 6.59 11.67 18.85
C ILE A 477 5.07 11.72 18.76
N TRP A 478 4.39 10.59 19.00
CA TRP A 478 2.93 10.51 18.95
C TRP A 478 2.29 11.47 19.94
N GLU A 479 2.73 11.44 21.20
CA GLU A 479 2.15 12.27 22.25
C GLU A 479 2.39 13.77 22.02
N ASN A 480 3.61 14.17 21.72
CA ASN A 480 3.98 15.59 21.68
C ASN A 480 3.69 16.24 20.32
N HIS A 481 3.86 15.51 19.21
CA HIS A 481 3.67 16.06 17.87
C HIS A 481 2.22 15.89 17.40
N TYR A 482 1.56 14.75 17.70
CA TYR A 482 0.20 14.50 17.21
C TYR A 482 -0.89 14.83 18.24
N LEU A 483 -0.77 14.38 19.50
CA LEU A 483 -1.85 14.55 20.47
C LEU A 483 -1.85 15.92 21.13
N ARG A 484 -0.70 16.44 21.54
CA ARG A 484 -0.61 17.68 22.34
C ARG A 484 -0.42 18.94 21.53
N ARG A 485 0.03 18.85 20.28
CA ARG A 485 0.35 20.02 19.50
C ARG A 485 -0.92 20.75 19.03
N LYS A 486 -1.00 22.03 19.38
CA LYS A 486 -1.98 22.95 18.79
C LYS A 486 -1.40 23.51 17.49
N ALA A 487 -2.19 23.53 16.43
CA ALA A 487 -1.77 24.13 15.15
C ALA A 487 -1.49 25.62 15.32
N ALA A 488 -0.30 26.05 14.90
CA ALA A 488 -0.03 27.46 14.70
C ALA A 488 -0.66 27.91 13.37
N ASN A 489 -1.42 29.01 13.39
CA ASN A 489 -2.19 29.46 12.22
C ASN A 489 -1.32 29.94 11.04
N ASP A 490 -0.04 30.25 11.27
CA ASP A 490 0.85 30.90 10.31
C ASP A 490 1.80 29.92 9.59
N GLU A 491 1.88 28.66 10.02
CA GLU A 491 2.72 27.62 9.39
C GLU A 491 1.91 26.81 8.38
N LEU A 492 2.50 26.54 7.21
CA LEU A 492 1.87 25.68 6.21
C LEU A 492 1.68 24.26 6.76
N PHE A 493 2.74 23.70 7.35
CA PHE A 493 2.72 22.44 8.09
C PHE A 493 3.46 22.58 9.41
N ALA A 494 3.06 21.77 10.40
CA ALA A 494 3.80 21.67 11.64
C ALA A 494 5.23 21.18 11.38
N PRO A 495 6.30 21.83 11.92
CA PRO A 495 7.66 21.33 11.80
C PRO A 495 7.77 19.93 12.40
N LEU A 496 8.53 19.06 11.73
CA LEU A 496 8.79 17.72 12.21
C LEU A 496 9.73 17.77 13.42
N PRO A 497 9.43 17.06 14.52
CA PRO A 497 10.31 17.03 15.67
C PRO A 497 11.58 16.22 15.35
N ASP A 498 12.61 16.43 16.16
CA ASP A 498 13.75 15.54 16.17
C ASP A 498 13.36 14.17 16.72
N VAL A 499 13.95 13.13 16.15
CA VAL A 499 13.76 11.76 16.62
C VAL A 499 14.52 11.60 17.95
N PRO A 500 13.85 11.17 19.02
CA PRO A 500 14.51 11.01 20.31
C PRO A 500 15.63 9.97 20.24
N VAL A 501 16.78 10.31 20.82
CA VAL A 501 17.84 9.32 21.11
C VAL A 501 17.49 8.69 22.45
N VAL A 502 17.09 7.43 22.43
CA VAL A 502 16.86 6.67 23.65
C VAL A 502 18.17 5.93 23.98
N GLU A 503 18.90 6.40 24.98
CA GLU A 503 20.07 5.68 25.48
C GLU A 503 19.66 4.29 25.97
N GLU A 504 20.47 3.28 25.69
CA GLU A 504 20.29 1.97 26.30
C GLU A 504 20.44 2.13 27.81
N SER A 505 19.33 2.23 28.51
CA SER A 505 19.37 2.14 29.97
C SER A 505 19.85 0.74 30.31
N GLY A 506 21.03 0.64 30.92
CA GLY A 506 21.64 -0.60 31.42
C GLY A 506 20.87 -1.20 32.60
N ALA A 507 19.58 -1.20 32.55
CA ALA A 507 18.69 -1.81 33.53
C ALA A 507 18.21 -3.14 32.99
N ASN A 508 18.95 -4.16 33.40
CA ASN A 508 18.54 -5.55 33.39
C ASN A 508 17.42 -5.72 34.46
N GLU A 509 16.30 -5.00 34.32
CA GLU A 509 15.10 -5.32 35.07
C GLU A 509 14.50 -6.58 34.47
N LYS A 510 14.76 -7.69 35.17
CA LYS A 510 13.99 -8.93 35.06
C LYS A 510 12.52 -8.63 35.40
N ARG A 511 11.78 -8.01 34.47
CA ARG A 511 10.33 -8.18 34.46
C ARG A 511 10.08 -9.55 33.87
N GLU A 512 9.61 -10.44 34.73
CA GLU A 512 9.19 -11.79 34.36
C GLU A 512 8.24 -11.67 33.16
N CYS A 513 8.64 -12.31 32.06
CA CYS A 513 7.71 -12.54 30.97
C CYS A 513 6.48 -13.25 31.53
N PRO A 514 5.25 -12.88 31.14
CA PRO A 514 4.11 -13.75 31.40
C PRO A 514 4.45 -15.13 30.84
N GLU A 515 4.28 -16.16 31.67
CA GLU A 515 4.51 -17.54 31.26
C GLU A 515 3.75 -17.82 29.97
N VAL A 516 4.47 -18.14 28.91
CA VAL A 516 3.87 -18.64 27.67
C VAL A 516 3.21 -19.96 28.03
N PRO A 517 1.89 -20.14 27.82
CA PRO A 517 1.22 -21.41 28.09
C PRO A 517 1.95 -22.53 27.36
N ASP A 518 2.26 -23.61 28.09
CA ASP A 518 2.89 -24.82 27.56
C ASP A 518 2.05 -25.33 26.37
N ARG A 519 2.56 -25.17 25.17
CA ARG A 519 1.93 -25.68 23.95
C ARG A 519 2.13 -27.19 23.97
N GLY A 520 1.08 -27.91 24.38
CA GLY A 520 1.03 -29.38 24.22
C GLY A 520 1.39 -29.77 22.79
N SER A 521 2.06 -30.91 22.65
CA SER A 521 2.46 -31.48 21.36
C SER A 521 1.36 -31.39 20.30
N PRO A 522 1.68 -31.06 19.02
CA PRO A 522 0.71 -30.93 17.94
C PRO A 522 -0.15 -32.20 17.83
N SER A 523 -1.46 -32.02 17.63
CA SER A 523 -2.38 -33.13 17.37
C SER A 523 -1.92 -33.91 16.14
N GLU A 524 -2.12 -35.22 16.12
CA GLU A 524 -1.73 -36.15 15.03
C GLU A 524 -2.21 -35.75 13.62
N SER A 525 -3.19 -34.86 13.51
CA SER A 525 -3.71 -34.33 12.25
C SER A 525 -2.72 -33.45 11.47
N ALA A 526 -1.67 -32.90 12.09
CA ALA A 526 -0.66 -32.10 11.41
C ALA A 526 0.44 -32.94 10.71
N ARG A 527 0.43 -34.26 10.85
CA ARG A 527 1.46 -35.18 10.29
C ARG A 527 1.14 -35.74 8.90
N VAL A 528 0.07 -35.36 8.24
CA VAL A 528 -0.37 -35.97 6.96
C VAL A 528 -0.25 -35.03 5.75
N LEU A 529 0.36 -33.86 5.89
CA LEU A 529 0.61 -32.96 4.75
C LEU A 529 2.09 -32.53 4.71
N VAL A 530 2.97 -33.51 4.39
CA VAL A 530 4.29 -33.27 3.81
C VAL A 530 4.37 -34.01 2.48
#